data_eebdf9357ab384aba36096bab03d1039
#
_entry.id   eebdf9357ab384aba36096bab03d1039
#
_cell.length_a   1.000
_cell.length_b   1.000
_cell.length_c   1.000
_cell.angle_alpha   90.00
_cell.angle_beta   90.00
_cell.angle_gamma   90.00
#
_symmetry.space_group_name_H-M   'P 1'
#
loop_
_entity.id
_entity.type
_entity.pdbx_description
1 polymer ?
#
loop_
_entity_poly.entity_id
_entity_poly.type
_entity_poly.pdbx_seq_one_letter_code
_entity_poly.pdbx_strand_id
1 'polypeptide(L)'
;MSPDLRNLLVSDILIRFCERIPDAFVVVWCTQQVLRPVTAFQFGWLSAIEQVTAVLCYIPVAHYADRMGKKPFVLITFVFFTLFPVALLFCQSLTLLVPAFVLRGLKEFGEPTRKALIMDLAPENRKAGMFGLYYLVRDVIVSLAAFGGAFLWSANPRVNLWTAFAFGVAGTIWFAWRGRDLRQVRPA
;
A
#
# COMPACT_ATOMS: atom_id res chain seq x y z
N MET A 1 20.79 -0.85 -11.32
CA MET A 1 19.72 -1.37 -10.43
C MET A 1 19.76 -2.89 -10.48
N SER A 2 19.90 -3.56 -9.34
CA SER A 2 19.92 -5.03 -9.28
C SER A 2 18.58 -5.62 -9.76
N PRO A 3 18.55 -6.88 -10.29
CA PRO A 3 17.30 -7.52 -10.67
C PRO A 3 16.29 -7.60 -9.54
N ASP A 4 16.74 -7.86 -8.31
CA ASP A 4 15.88 -7.97 -7.13
C ASP A 4 15.29 -6.62 -6.74
N LEU A 5 16.07 -5.53 -6.79
CA LEU A 5 15.57 -4.17 -6.55
C LEU A 5 14.57 -3.74 -7.63
N ARG A 6 14.77 -4.16 -8.89
CA ARG A 6 13.83 -3.90 -9.98
C ARG A 6 12.51 -4.67 -9.78
N ASN A 7 12.58 -5.93 -9.34
CA ASN A 7 11.37 -6.71 -9.04
C ASN A 7 10.57 -6.09 -7.88
N LEU A 8 11.25 -5.59 -6.84
CA LEU A 8 10.63 -4.84 -5.77
C LEU A 8 9.98 -3.55 -6.28
N LEU A 9 10.66 -2.80 -7.16
CA LEU A 9 10.13 -1.57 -7.74
C LEU A 9 8.85 -1.82 -8.56
N VAL A 10 8.82 -2.86 -9.40
CA VAL A 10 7.64 -3.20 -10.19
C VAL A 10 6.45 -3.52 -9.28
N SER A 11 6.65 -4.36 -8.26
CA SER A 11 5.58 -4.67 -7.31
C SER A 11 5.12 -3.45 -6.52
N ASP A 12 6.05 -2.59 -6.09
CA ASP A 12 5.74 -1.37 -5.36
C ASP A 12 4.95 -0.37 -6.22
N ILE A 13 5.29 -0.21 -7.49
CA ILE A 13 4.51 0.60 -8.44
C ILE A 13 3.07 0.08 -8.54
N LEU A 14 2.88 -1.22 -8.71
CA LEU A 14 1.54 -1.81 -8.82
C LEU A 14 0.73 -1.62 -7.53
N ILE A 15 1.35 -1.80 -6.37
CA ILE A 15 0.71 -1.54 -5.06
C ILE A 15 0.37 -0.06 -4.89
N ARG A 16 1.26 0.85 -5.32
CA ARG A 16 0.96 2.29 -5.27
C ARG A 16 -0.13 2.71 -6.26
N PHE A 17 -0.30 2.02 -7.39
CA PHE A 17 -1.47 2.19 -8.24
C PHE A 17 -2.75 1.77 -7.51
N CYS A 18 -2.73 0.63 -6.80
CA CYS A 18 -3.84 0.19 -5.97
C CYS A 18 -4.25 1.26 -4.94
N GLU A 19 -3.29 1.94 -4.34
CA GLU A 19 -3.55 3.02 -3.38
C GLU A 19 -4.05 4.29 -4.07
N ARG A 20 -3.32 4.79 -5.07
CA ARG A 20 -3.50 6.13 -5.65
C ARG A 20 -4.72 6.27 -6.55
N ILE A 21 -5.15 5.19 -7.19
CA ILE A 21 -6.36 5.20 -8.03
C ILE A 21 -7.59 5.66 -7.24
N PRO A 22 -7.92 5.10 -6.05
CA PRO A 22 -9.08 5.51 -5.28
C PRO A 22 -8.80 6.64 -4.27
N ASP A 23 -7.55 6.97 -3.95
CA ASP A 23 -7.16 7.77 -2.78
C ASP A 23 -7.95 9.08 -2.63
N ALA A 24 -7.99 9.90 -3.68
CA ALA A 24 -8.73 11.15 -3.69
C ALA A 24 -10.26 10.97 -3.55
N PHE A 25 -10.76 9.78 -3.88
CA PHE A 25 -12.19 9.48 -3.94
C PHE A 25 -12.71 8.72 -2.71
N VAL A 26 -11.84 8.29 -1.80
CA VAL A 26 -12.26 7.61 -0.56
C VAL A 26 -13.22 8.46 0.25
N VAL A 27 -12.95 9.74 0.41
CA VAL A 27 -13.85 10.68 1.11
C VAL A 27 -15.19 10.79 0.40
N VAL A 28 -15.18 10.93 -0.94
CA VAL A 28 -16.41 11.05 -1.74
C VAL A 28 -17.23 9.76 -1.64
N TRP A 29 -16.55 8.58 -1.69
CA TRP A 29 -17.21 7.30 -1.48
C TRP A 29 -17.95 7.25 -0.14
N CYS A 30 -17.25 7.55 0.96
CA CYS A 30 -17.80 7.48 2.31
C CYS A 30 -18.93 8.49 2.56
N THR A 31 -18.84 9.69 1.94
CA THR A 31 -19.81 10.78 2.20
C THR A 31 -20.98 10.80 1.21
N GLN A 32 -20.89 10.11 0.07
CA GLN A 32 -21.90 10.24 -1.00
C GLN A 32 -22.35 8.90 -1.60
N GLN A 33 -21.53 7.85 -1.61
CA GLN A 33 -21.79 6.62 -2.36
C GLN A 33 -22.33 5.47 -1.51
N VAL A 34 -22.04 5.47 -0.20
CA VAL A 34 -22.53 4.43 0.73
C VAL A 34 -24.02 4.63 1.02
N LEU A 35 -24.73 3.55 1.38
CA LEU A 35 -26.18 3.61 1.71
C LEU A 35 -26.49 4.51 2.92
N ARG A 36 -25.57 4.59 3.87
CA ARG A 36 -25.65 5.51 5.01
C ARG A 36 -24.44 6.43 4.99
N PRO A 37 -24.51 7.57 4.28
CA PRO A 37 -23.42 8.51 4.15
C PRO A 37 -22.94 9.01 5.51
N VAL A 38 -21.62 9.13 5.65
CA VAL A 38 -21.01 9.69 6.86
C VAL A 38 -20.81 11.19 6.70
N THR A 39 -20.89 11.91 7.81
CA THR A 39 -20.58 13.34 7.85
C THR A 39 -19.07 13.58 7.72
N ALA A 40 -18.66 14.80 7.34
CA ALA A 40 -17.24 15.17 7.30
C ALA A 40 -16.55 14.98 8.66
N PHE A 41 -17.25 15.24 9.77
CA PHE A 41 -16.75 15.01 11.13
C PHE A 41 -16.50 13.51 11.40
N GLN A 42 -17.44 12.64 11.03
CA GLN A 42 -17.29 11.18 11.15
C GLN A 42 -16.15 10.66 10.27
N PHE A 43 -15.98 11.23 9.06
CA PHE A 43 -14.84 10.89 8.21
C PHE A 43 -13.51 11.31 8.87
N GLY A 44 -13.46 12.45 9.53
CA GLY A 44 -12.31 12.87 10.34
C GLY A 44 -11.93 11.84 11.41
N TRP A 45 -12.93 11.28 12.13
CA TRP A 45 -12.70 10.19 13.07
C TRP A 45 -12.16 8.92 12.40
N LEU A 46 -12.69 8.54 11.25
CA LEU A 46 -12.17 7.40 10.48
C LEU A 46 -10.70 7.61 10.10
N SER A 47 -10.35 8.80 9.64
CA SER A 47 -8.96 9.16 9.32
C SER A 47 -8.06 9.14 10.55
N ALA A 48 -8.55 9.59 11.72
CA ALA A 48 -7.81 9.49 12.97
C ALA A 48 -7.55 8.02 13.37
N ILE A 49 -8.54 7.15 13.22
CA ILE A 49 -8.41 5.69 13.47
C ILE A 49 -7.33 5.09 12.54
N GLU A 50 -7.33 5.45 11.26
CA GLU A 50 -6.28 5.04 10.31
C GLU A 50 -4.89 5.43 10.83
N GLN A 51 -4.68 6.71 11.18
CA GLN A 51 -3.38 7.21 11.63
C GLN A 51 -2.93 6.57 12.95
N VAL A 52 -3.82 6.43 13.91
CA VAL A 52 -3.51 5.76 15.20
C VAL A 52 -3.10 4.31 14.94
N THR A 53 -3.83 3.59 14.09
CA THR A 53 -3.50 2.21 13.72
C THR A 53 -2.12 2.13 13.07
N ALA A 54 -1.80 3.02 12.14
CA ALA A 54 -0.49 3.09 11.48
C ALA A 54 0.64 3.29 12.49
N VAL A 55 0.50 4.26 13.40
CA VAL A 55 1.52 4.54 14.42
C VAL A 55 1.73 3.36 15.36
N LEU A 56 0.65 2.71 15.82
CA LEU A 56 0.73 1.55 16.71
C LEU A 56 1.42 0.34 16.07
N CYS A 57 1.40 0.23 14.74
CA CYS A 57 2.04 -0.87 14.03
C CYS A 57 3.55 -0.70 13.86
N TYR A 58 4.09 0.52 13.86
CA TYR A 58 5.50 0.76 13.53
C TYR A 58 6.47 0.08 14.49
N ILE A 59 6.23 0.20 15.81
CA ILE A 59 7.17 -0.30 16.83
C ILE A 59 7.27 -1.82 16.82
N PRO A 60 6.16 -2.59 16.93
CA PRO A 60 6.24 -4.05 16.97
C PRO A 60 6.81 -4.63 15.67
N VAL A 61 6.47 -4.04 14.51
CA VAL A 61 6.91 -4.55 13.22
C VAL A 61 8.42 -4.41 13.01
N ALA A 62 8.98 -3.25 13.36
CA ALA A 62 10.42 -3.04 13.25
C ALA A 62 11.20 -4.10 14.03
N HIS A 63 10.77 -4.37 15.27
CA HIS A 63 11.43 -5.36 16.13
C HIS A 63 11.36 -6.81 15.57
N TYR A 64 10.21 -7.22 15.05
CA TYR A 64 10.05 -8.59 14.51
C TYR A 64 10.67 -8.75 13.12
N ALA A 65 10.65 -7.72 12.28
CA ALA A 65 11.22 -7.78 10.94
C ALA A 65 12.74 -8.02 10.93
N ASP A 66 13.44 -7.49 11.92
CA ASP A 66 14.88 -7.71 12.06
C ASP A 66 15.23 -9.19 12.41
N ARG A 67 14.31 -9.90 13.04
CA ARG A 67 14.51 -11.32 13.45
C ARG A 67 14.04 -12.32 12.39
N MET A 68 12.90 -12.06 11.75
CA MET A 68 12.23 -13.03 10.87
C MET A 68 12.52 -12.83 9.37
N GLY A 69 13.25 -11.76 9.01
CA GLY A 69 13.42 -11.35 7.61
C GLY A 69 12.37 -10.32 7.17
N LYS A 70 12.66 -9.61 6.09
CA LYS A 70 11.87 -8.44 5.67
C LYS A 70 10.74 -8.79 4.69
N LYS A 71 10.93 -9.82 3.85
CA LYS A 71 9.98 -10.20 2.80
C LYS A 71 8.56 -10.47 3.32
N PRO A 72 8.32 -11.27 4.39
CA PRO A 72 6.97 -11.56 4.84
C PRO A 72 6.22 -10.31 5.30
N PHE A 73 6.90 -9.36 5.97
CA PHE A 73 6.27 -8.12 6.43
C PHE A 73 5.87 -7.22 5.28
N VAL A 74 6.71 -7.09 4.25
CA VAL A 74 6.37 -6.36 3.03
C VAL A 74 5.20 -7.03 2.30
N LEU A 75 5.16 -8.37 2.24
CA LEU A 75 4.06 -9.10 1.61
C LEU A 75 2.74 -8.88 2.34
N ILE A 76 2.73 -8.96 3.67
CA ILE A 76 1.54 -8.69 4.50
C ILE A 76 1.03 -7.26 4.26
N THR A 77 1.93 -6.28 4.20
CA THR A 77 1.59 -4.90 3.85
C THR A 77 0.91 -4.80 2.50
N PHE A 78 1.43 -5.49 1.48
CA PHE A 78 0.84 -5.50 0.13
C PHE A 78 -0.56 -6.14 0.12
N VAL A 79 -0.77 -7.17 0.94
CA VAL A 79 -2.11 -7.75 1.14
C VAL A 79 -3.07 -6.72 1.75
N PHE A 80 -2.65 -5.95 2.76
CA PHE A 80 -3.50 -4.90 3.34
C PHE A 80 -3.85 -3.79 2.35
N PHE A 81 -2.89 -3.35 1.52
CA PHE A 81 -3.18 -2.43 0.42
C PHE A 81 -4.22 -2.99 -0.55
N THR A 82 -4.07 -4.25 -0.91
CA THR A 82 -4.95 -4.94 -1.86
C THR A 82 -6.38 -5.10 -1.32
N LEU A 83 -6.54 -5.42 -0.04
CA LEU A 83 -7.84 -5.68 0.57
C LEU A 83 -8.66 -4.41 0.79
N PHE A 84 -8.03 -3.25 0.97
CA PHE A 84 -8.74 -2.01 1.32
C PHE A 84 -9.78 -1.57 0.28
N PRO A 85 -9.51 -1.49 -1.04
CA PRO A 85 -10.52 -1.12 -2.04
C PRO A 85 -11.74 -2.06 -2.04
N VAL A 86 -11.50 -3.35 -1.82
CA VAL A 86 -12.59 -4.34 -1.74
C VAL A 86 -13.39 -4.17 -0.45
N ALA A 87 -12.72 -3.95 0.67
CA ALA A 87 -13.41 -3.66 1.94
C ALA A 87 -14.35 -2.46 1.80
N LEU A 88 -13.91 -1.38 1.13
CA LEU A 88 -14.75 -0.21 0.87
C LEU A 88 -16.01 -0.55 0.08
N LEU A 89 -15.94 -1.42 -0.93
CA LEU A 89 -17.09 -1.81 -1.75
C LEU A 89 -18.21 -2.44 -0.92
N PHE A 90 -17.87 -3.16 0.15
CA PHE A 90 -18.83 -3.83 1.03
C PHE A 90 -19.25 -3.01 2.24
N CYS A 91 -18.53 -1.92 2.56
CA CYS A 91 -18.84 -1.06 3.70
C CYS A 91 -19.92 -0.05 3.33
N GLN A 92 -21.15 -0.23 3.88
CA GLN A 92 -22.31 0.59 3.57
C GLN A 92 -22.77 1.46 4.77
N SER A 93 -22.04 1.45 5.88
CA SER A 93 -22.36 2.20 7.08
C SER A 93 -21.11 2.56 7.87
N LEU A 94 -21.22 3.56 8.77
CA LEU A 94 -20.10 3.97 9.63
C LEU A 94 -19.49 2.78 10.40
N THR A 95 -20.33 1.90 10.94
CA THR A 95 -19.89 0.73 11.71
C THR A 95 -18.99 -0.20 10.90
N LEU A 96 -19.28 -0.39 9.60
CA LEU A 96 -18.46 -1.21 8.69
C LEU A 96 -17.24 -0.45 8.16
N LEU A 97 -17.32 0.89 8.08
CA LEU A 97 -16.17 1.72 7.68
C LEU A 97 -15.07 1.73 8.74
N VAL A 98 -15.41 1.64 10.04
CA VAL A 98 -14.38 1.59 11.11
C VAL A 98 -13.36 0.47 10.87
N PRO A 99 -13.73 -0.81 10.76
CA PRO A 99 -12.75 -1.87 10.47
C PRO A 99 -12.05 -1.71 9.11
N ALA A 100 -12.69 -1.12 8.10
CA ALA A 100 -12.03 -0.82 6.84
C ALA A 100 -10.93 0.24 6.99
N PHE A 101 -11.12 1.24 7.84
CA PHE A 101 -10.10 2.25 8.12
C PHE A 101 -9.00 1.75 9.06
N VAL A 102 -9.30 0.80 9.95
CA VAL A 102 -8.26 0.03 10.65
C VAL A 102 -7.40 -0.75 9.63
N LEU A 103 -8.03 -1.46 8.69
CA LEU A 103 -7.32 -2.16 7.61
C LEU A 103 -6.47 -1.18 6.77
N ARG A 104 -6.99 0.02 6.50
CA ARG A 104 -6.23 1.08 5.82
C ARG A 104 -5.02 1.55 6.62
N GLY A 105 -5.12 1.65 7.94
CA GLY A 105 -3.97 1.93 8.81
C GLY A 105 -2.94 0.80 8.84
N LEU A 106 -3.39 -0.46 8.78
CA LEU A 106 -2.52 -1.63 8.73
C LEU A 106 -1.65 -1.70 7.46
N LYS A 107 -2.01 -1.00 6.37
CA LYS A 107 -1.15 -0.90 5.18
C LYS A 107 0.24 -0.32 5.48
N GLU A 108 0.37 0.47 6.55
CA GLU A 108 1.66 1.04 6.98
C GLU A 108 2.52 0.05 7.78
N PHE A 109 1.99 -1.13 8.09
CA PHE A 109 2.61 -2.18 8.90
C PHE A 109 4.06 -2.49 8.49
N GLY A 110 4.35 -2.72 7.23
CA GLY A 110 5.69 -3.05 6.75
C GLY A 110 6.39 -1.90 6.00
N GLU A 111 5.91 -0.68 6.08
CA GLU A 111 6.51 0.46 5.38
C GLU A 111 7.98 0.72 5.81
N PRO A 112 8.33 0.72 7.12
CA PRO A 112 9.72 0.82 7.54
C PRO A 112 10.58 -0.35 7.04
N THR A 113 10.01 -1.57 7.08
CA THR A 113 10.67 -2.79 6.61
C THR A 113 10.92 -2.76 5.11
N ARG A 114 9.98 -2.23 4.33
CA ARG A 114 10.13 -2.05 2.88
C ARG A 114 11.24 -1.06 2.55
N LYS A 115 11.33 0.07 3.27
CA LYS A 115 12.42 1.04 3.12
C LYS A 115 13.78 0.41 3.44
N ALA A 116 13.86 -0.38 4.50
CA ALA A 116 15.06 -1.12 4.86
C ALA A 116 15.43 -2.16 3.79
N LEU A 117 14.44 -2.87 3.20
CA LEU A 117 14.68 -3.82 2.13
C LEU A 117 15.23 -3.14 0.86
N ILE A 118 14.74 -1.96 0.49
CA ILE A 118 15.27 -1.15 -0.62
C ILE A 118 16.76 -0.83 -0.38
N MET A 119 17.11 -0.43 0.84
CA MET A 119 18.50 -0.10 1.21
C MET A 119 19.40 -1.33 1.20
N ASP A 120 18.90 -2.50 1.61
CA ASP A 120 19.66 -3.76 1.58
C ASP A 120 19.95 -4.22 0.14
N LEU A 121 18.98 -4.09 -0.77
CA LEU A 121 19.10 -4.50 -2.18
C LEU A 121 19.90 -3.51 -3.02
N ALA A 122 20.18 -2.31 -2.48
CA ALA A 122 21.00 -1.30 -3.15
C ALA A 122 22.50 -1.60 -3.01
N PRO A 123 23.33 -1.29 -4.03
CA PRO A 123 24.78 -1.43 -3.96
C PRO A 123 25.39 -0.60 -2.81
N GLU A 124 26.31 -1.18 -2.05
CA GLU A 124 26.85 -0.56 -0.82
C GLU A 124 27.46 0.85 -1.06
N ASN A 125 28.13 1.04 -2.17
CA ASN A 125 28.79 2.31 -2.48
C ASN A 125 27.86 3.40 -3.01
N ARG A 126 26.55 3.13 -3.23
CA ARG A 126 25.59 4.05 -3.85
C ARG A 126 24.19 3.94 -3.25
N LYS A 127 24.07 3.56 -1.98
CA LYS A 127 22.78 3.34 -1.32
C LYS A 127 21.84 4.54 -1.41
N ALA A 128 22.33 5.72 -1.03
CA ALA A 128 21.50 6.94 -1.03
C ALA A 128 21.03 7.34 -2.44
N GLY A 129 21.93 7.32 -3.44
CA GLY A 129 21.57 7.62 -4.82
C GLY A 129 20.61 6.61 -5.43
N MET A 130 20.78 5.32 -5.10
CA MET A 130 19.89 4.27 -5.58
C MET A 130 18.51 4.35 -4.92
N PHE A 131 18.45 4.71 -3.63
CA PHE A 131 17.20 4.96 -2.92
C PHE A 131 16.44 6.14 -3.56
N GLY A 132 17.13 7.27 -3.80
CA GLY A 132 16.54 8.42 -4.49
C GLY A 132 16.04 8.08 -5.89
N LEU A 133 16.83 7.34 -6.69
CA LEU A 133 16.43 6.91 -8.03
C LEU A 133 15.21 5.97 -7.99
N TYR A 134 15.17 5.06 -7.03
CA TYR A 134 14.01 4.17 -6.83
C TYR A 134 12.73 4.96 -6.61
N TYR A 135 12.74 5.91 -5.69
CA TYR A 135 11.57 6.74 -5.39
C TYR A 135 11.21 7.67 -6.55
N LEU A 136 12.20 8.27 -7.23
CA LEU A 136 11.95 9.10 -8.40
C LEU A 136 11.20 8.33 -9.50
N VAL A 137 11.72 7.16 -9.89
CA VAL A 137 11.09 6.34 -10.94
C VAL A 137 9.70 5.89 -10.50
N ARG A 138 9.55 5.42 -9.26
CA ARG A 138 8.27 5.02 -8.70
C ARG A 138 7.26 6.15 -8.75
N ASP A 139 7.60 7.31 -8.19
CA ASP A 139 6.64 8.39 -7.98
C ASP A 139 6.25 9.08 -9.29
N VAL A 140 7.18 9.20 -10.26
CA VAL A 140 6.85 9.67 -11.61
C VAL A 140 5.82 8.75 -12.28
N ILE A 141 6.00 7.43 -12.21
CA ILE A 141 5.05 6.49 -12.81
C ILE A 141 3.73 6.51 -12.03
N VAL A 142 3.78 6.50 -10.71
CA VAL A 142 2.60 6.47 -9.83
C VAL A 142 1.77 7.77 -9.93
N SER A 143 2.37 8.90 -10.28
CA SER A 143 1.62 10.15 -10.48
C SER A 143 0.55 10.02 -11.58
N LEU A 144 0.78 9.14 -12.58
CA LEU A 144 -0.19 8.87 -13.64
C LEU A 144 -1.45 8.14 -13.11
N ALA A 145 -1.34 7.42 -11.99
CA ALA A 145 -2.46 6.70 -11.40
C ALA A 145 -3.58 7.63 -10.93
N ALA A 146 -3.25 8.84 -10.47
CA ALA A 146 -4.24 9.82 -10.05
C ALA A 146 -5.15 10.27 -11.21
N PHE A 147 -4.55 10.52 -12.39
CA PHE A 147 -5.32 10.87 -13.60
C PHE A 147 -6.19 9.68 -14.06
N GLY A 148 -5.62 8.48 -14.12
CA GLY A 148 -6.36 7.26 -14.42
C GLY A 148 -7.49 7.02 -13.42
N GLY A 149 -7.26 7.28 -12.15
CA GLY A 149 -8.24 7.20 -11.08
C GLY A 149 -9.42 8.15 -11.29
N ALA A 150 -9.16 9.39 -11.67
CA ALA A 150 -10.21 10.38 -11.95
C ALA A 150 -11.09 9.96 -13.15
N PHE A 151 -10.46 9.46 -14.22
CA PHE A 151 -11.18 8.95 -15.39
C PHE A 151 -12.05 7.73 -15.04
N LEU A 152 -11.50 6.76 -14.31
CA LEU A 152 -12.24 5.58 -13.87
C LEU A 152 -13.41 5.94 -12.94
N TRP A 153 -13.19 6.91 -12.05
CA TRP A 153 -14.23 7.39 -11.14
C TRP A 153 -15.39 8.04 -11.87
N SER A 154 -15.10 8.91 -12.85
CA SER A 154 -16.13 9.58 -13.67
C SER A 154 -16.95 8.59 -14.49
N ALA A 155 -16.35 7.48 -14.92
CA ALA A 155 -17.06 6.40 -15.61
C ALA A 155 -17.92 5.57 -14.63
N ASN A 156 -17.35 5.08 -13.56
CA ASN A 156 -18.07 4.35 -12.49
C ASN A 156 -17.20 4.21 -11.24
N PRO A 157 -17.65 4.70 -10.07
CA PRO A 157 -16.91 4.58 -8.80
C PRO A 157 -16.53 3.13 -8.42
N ARG A 158 -17.40 2.15 -8.72
CA ARG A 158 -17.10 0.72 -8.45
C ARG A 158 -15.99 0.19 -9.34
N VAL A 159 -15.94 0.62 -10.61
CA VAL A 159 -14.85 0.24 -11.54
C VAL A 159 -13.52 0.79 -11.06
N ASN A 160 -13.48 2.01 -10.53
CA ASN A 160 -12.29 2.59 -9.91
C ASN A 160 -11.73 1.68 -8.79
N LEU A 161 -12.58 1.25 -7.85
CA LEU A 161 -12.18 0.38 -6.73
C LEU A 161 -11.78 -1.03 -7.18
N TRP A 162 -12.48 -1.63 -8.15
CA TRP A 162 -12.10 -2.93 -8.70
C TRP A 162 -10.79 -2.88 -9.47
N THR A 163 -10.55 -1.82 -10.22
CA THR A 163 -9.28 -1.60 -10.92
C THR A 163 -8.13 -1.47 -9.92
N ALA A 164 -8.33 -0.69 -8.85
CA ALA A 164 -7.37 -0.59 -7.76
C ALA A 164 -7.05 -1.97 -7.15
N PHE A 165 -8.07 -2.76 -6.84
CA PHE A 165 -7.90 -4.13 -6.34
C PHE A 165 -7.08 -5.01 -7.31
N ALA A 166 -7.38 -4.96 -8.61
CA ALA A 166 -6.65 -5.75 -9.61
C ALA A 166 -5.16 -5.41 -9.64
N PHE A 167 -4.80 -4.12 -9.56
CA PHE A 167 -3.40 -3.70 -9.44
C PHE A 167 -2.77 -4.21 -8.14
N GLY A 168 -3.50 -4.18 -7.02
CA GLY A 168 -3.03 -4.71 -5.74
C GLY A 168 -2.73 -6.21 -5.81
N VAL A 169 -3.64 -7.00 -6.38
CA VAL A 169 -3.45 -8.44 -6.59
C VAL A 169 -2.22 -8.70 -7.46
N ALA A 170 -2.10 -8.01 -8.59
CA ALA A 170 -0.95 -8.16 -9.49
C ALA A 170 0.38 -7.84 -8.78
N GLY A 171 0.44 -6.73 -8.02
CA GLY A 171 1.63 -6.33 -7.25
C GLY A 171 1.98 -7.33 -6.15
N THR A 172 0.98 -7.81 -5.41
CA THR A 172 1.15 -8.79 -4.33
C THR A 172 1.67 -10.12 -4.87
N ILE A 173 1.07 -10.65 -5.94
CA ILE A 173 1.49 -11.90 -6.60
C ILE A 173 2.91 -11.74 -7.17
N TRP A 174 3.19 -10.63 -7.85
CA TRP A 174 4.53 -10.37 -8.40
C TRP A 174 5.60 -10.41 -7.30
N PHE A 175 5.35 -9.74 -6.18
CA PHE A 175 6.29 -9.72 -5.07
C PHE A 175 6.41 -11.09 -4.37
N ALA A 176 5.32 -11.81 -4.23
CA ALA A 176 5.35 -13.17 -3.66
C ALA A 176 6.28 -14.09 -4.47
N TRP A 177 6.22 -14.03 -5.80
CA TRP A 177 7.03 -14.88 -6.69
C TRP A 177 8.45 -14.37 -6.89
N ARG A 178 8.62 -13.08 -7.16
CA ARG A 178 9.90 -12.49 -7.59
C ARG A 178 10.64 -11.73 -6.49
N GLY A 179 9.97 -11.39 -5.39
CA GLY A 179 10.58 -10.70 -4.26
C GLY A 179 11.60 -11.59 -3.54
N ARG A 180 12.77 -11.04 -3.21
CA ARG A 180 13.83 -11.71 -2.47
C ARG A 180 14.21 -10.96 -1.20
N ASP A 181 14.69 -11.70 -0.20
CA ASP A 181 15.28 -11.19 1.03
C ASP A 181 16.74 -11.63 1.10
N LEU A 182 17.65 -10.70 1.40
CA LEU A 182 19.09 -11.01 1.47
C LEU A 182 19.44 -11.98 2.61
N ARG A 183 18.58 -12.09 3.62
CA ARG A 183 18.80 -13.04 4.73
C ARG A 183 18.71 -14.51 4.30
N GLN A 184 17.99 -14.81 3.22
CA GLN A 184 17.91 -16.16 2.63
C GLN A 184 19.17 -16.56 1.86
N VAL A 185 20.11 -15.64 1.65
CA VAL A 185 21.34 -15.85 0.87
C VAL A 185 22.57 -16.06 1.74
N ARG A 186 22.48 -15.88 3.06
CA ARG A 186 23.57 -16.22 4.00
C ARG A 186 23.26 -17.57 4.65
N PRO A 187 23.88 -18.68 4.16
CA PRO A 187 23.93 -19.89 4.96
C PRO A 187 24.72 -19.61 6.23
N ALA A 188 24.29 -20.24 7.32
CA ALA A 188 24.92 -20.17 8.63
C ALA A 188 26.36 -20.68 8.59
#